data_f3b664d8398950edb185fcc6b21ae24d
#
_entry.id   f3b664d8398950edb185fcc6b21ae24d
#
_cell.length_a   1.000
_cell.length_b   1.000
_cell.length_c   1.000
_cell.angle_alpha   90.00
_cell.angle_beta   90.00
_cell.angle_gamma   90.00
#
_symmetry.space_group_name_H-M   'P 1'
#
loop_
_entity.id
_entity.type
_entity.pdbx_description
1 polymer ?
#
loop_
_entity_poly.entity_id
_entity_poly.type
_entity_poly.pdbx_seq_one_letter_code
_entity_poly.pdbx_strand_id
1 'polypeptide(L)'
;MFFVLLITACNTKKCVPQGEYLLNKANIKVEDTKDVAAAELRTYLQQKPNTEILGFWKLQLGIYNTASLDTTKWTSKNARKVGEAPVIFSSELAGRSTKQLQLAMQNRGYFNASVDTSMVIKDRKVNLTYHVTAETPYTIRHYHVNFANTDLQDIAQNSRLSLIQEGMQFNTDLLNQERQRVASEMRRNGCYYFDQDLIKFEADSTRGNKQVDITICLQDFVNTMSVEEQEQLFRHYKIAHVHFHMDYEASRVPDGASLNRSVKDGYTFTWSGDKLLREKALIRNCPIRPGDEFNEGRLEQAYSNLNQLAPIKYVEINFEPISSNELDCHVILSRSKLNSVSVEVEGTYSAGDWGIAVGAGYANRNLFRGAEEFTLDGRASYEWRQNGGRAIEGKASMGLKFSNALAV
;
A
#
# COMPACT_ATOMS: atom_id res chain seq x y z
N MET A 1 -17.98 -38.99 -13.47
CA MET A 1 -18.66 -38.36 -14.60
C MET A 1 -18.43 -36.85 -14.74
N PHE A 2 -17.64 -36.21 -13.89
CA PHE A 2 -17.32 -34.76 -13.94
C PHE A 2 -16.08 -34.41 -14.79
N PHE A 3 -15.25 -35.38 -15.16
CA PHE A 3 -13.98 -35.18 -15.88
C PHE A 3 -14.10 -35.06 -17.40
N VAL A 4 -15.20 -35.49 -17.99
CA VAL A 4 -15.38 -35.52 -19.46
C VAL A 4 -15.92 -34.19 -20.02
N LEU A 5 -16.50 -33.32 -19.21
CA LEU A 5 -17.00 -31.99 -19.62
C LEU A 5 -15.91 -30.94 -19.88
N LEU A 6 -14.66 -31.20 -19.48
CA LEU A 6 -13.54 -30.26 -19.60
C LEU A 6 -12.86 -30.24 -20.98
N ILE A 7 -13.12 -31.22 -21.85
CA ILE A 7 -12.46 -31.35 -23.17
C ILE A 7 -13.15 -30.52 -24.26
N THR A 8 -14.41 -30.12 -24.10
CA THR A 8 -15.14 -29.33 -25.10
C THR A 8 -14.97 -27.80 -24.91
N ALA A 9 -14.25 -27.35 -23.90
CA ALA A 9 -14.01 -25.93 -23.61
C ALA A 9 -12.93 -25.27 -24.50
N CYS A 10 -12.44 -25.94 -25.54
CA CYS A 10 -11.32 -25.46 -26.36
C CYS A 10 -11.64 -24.46 -27.47
N ASN A 11 -12.89 -24.02 -27.63
CA ASN A 11 -13.19 -22.99 -28.65
C ASN A 11 -13.02 -21.57 -28.05
N THR A 12 -11.79 -21.13 -27.95
CA THR A 12 -11.43 -19.79 -27.39
C THR A 12 -11.82 -18.62 -28.30
N LYS A 13 -12.40 -18.86 -29.48
CA LYS A 13 -12.68 -17.86 -30.53
C LYS A 13 -14.16 -17.59 -30.77
N LYS A 14 -15.06 -18.33 -30.13
CA LYS A 14 -16.50 -18.28 -30.43
C LYS A 14 -17.10 -16.87 -30.28
N CYS A 15 -16.65 -16.14 -29.24
CA CYS A 15 -17.11 -14.80 -28.93
C CYS A 15 -16.19 -13.68 -29.45
N VAL A 16 -15.22 -13.99 -30.32
CA VAL A 16 -14.39 -12.98 -30.99
C VAL A 16 -15.16 -12.44 -32.19
N PRO A 17 -15.37 -11.12 -32.34
CA PRO A 17 -16.09 -10.53 -33.48
C PRO A 17 -15.45 -10.86 -34.83
N GLN A 18 -16.24 -10.86 -35.90
CA GLN A 18 -15.73 -11.09 -37.25
C GLN A 18 -14.76 -9.96 -37.63
N GLY A 19 -13.62 -10.32 -38.25
CA GLY A 19 -12.59 -9.36 -38.63
C GLY A 19 -11.60 -9.01 -37.52
N GLU A 20 -11.85 -9.44 -36.27
CA GLU A 20 -10.98 -9.18 -35.13
C GLU A 20 -10.17 -10.43 -34.72
N TYR A 21 -9.15 -10.22 -33.94
CA TYR A 21 -8.21 -11.23 -33.47
C TYR A 21 -8.14 -11.29 -31.94
N LEU A 22 -8.12 -12.50 -31.40
CA LEU A 22 -7.91 -12.75 -29.99
C LEU A 22 -6.44 -12.50 -29.63
N LEU A 23 -6.15 -11.66 -28.64
CA LEU A 23 -4.81 -11.58 -28.07
C LEU A 23 -4.52 -12.85 -27.28
N ASN A 24 -3.78 -13.76 -27.88
CA ASN A 24 -3.49 -15.05 -27.29
C ASN A 24 -2.31 -14.98 -26.31
N LYS A 25 -1.23 -14.32 -26.70
CA LYS A 25 -0.05 -14.12 -25.86
C LYS A 25 0.50 -12.71 -26.04
N ALA A 26 1.05 -12.14 -24.93
CA ALA A 26 1.85 -10.93 -24.93
C ALA A 26 3.14 -11.25 -24.16
N ASN A 27 4.21 -11.51 -24.90
CA ASN A 27 5.50 -11.85 -24.36
C ASN A 27 6.42 -10.63 -24.36
N ILE A 28 7.30 -10.56 -23.38
CA ILE A 28 8.40 -9.59 -23.37
C ILE A 28 9.70 -10.38 -23.39
N LYS A 29 10.61 -10.01 -24.27
CA LYS A 29 11.94 -10.57 -24.39
C LYS A 29 12.95 -9.44 -24.25
N VAL A 30 13.72 -9.47 -23.19
CA VAL A 30 14.87 -8.57 -22.99
C VAL A 30 16.07 -9.29 -23.60
N GLU A 31 16.78 -8.61 -24.54
CA GLU A 31 17.72 -9.31 -25.42
C GLU A 31 19.17 -9.24 -24.95
N ASP A 32 19.58 -8.12 -24.35
CA ASP A 32 20.98 -7.79 -24.12
C ASP A 32 21.37 -7.59 -22.64
N THR A 33 20.43 -7.75 -21.71
CA THR A 33 20.71 -7.70 -20.27
C THR A 33 19.91 -8.74 -19.48
N LYS A 34 20.45 -9.15 -18.33
CA LYS A 34 19.77 -10.00 -17.32
C LYS A 34 19.32 -9.21 -16.10
N ASP A 35 19.70 -7.95 -15.99
CA ASP A 35 19.44 -7.11 -14.83
C ASP A 35 17.98 -6.64 -14.75
N VAL A 36 17.26 -6.76 -15.88
CA VAL A 36 15.84 -6.43 -15.96
C VAL A 36 15.04 -7.67 -16.28
N ALA A 37 14.24 -8.12 -15.30
CA ALA A 37 13.37 -9.28 -15.51
C ALA A 37 12.16 -8.92 -16.38
N ALA A 38 11.88 -9.72 -17.41
CA ALA A 38 10.70 -9.54 -18.25
C ALA A 38 9.37 -9.55 -17.46
N ALA A 39 9.35 -10.26 -16.29
CA ALA A 39 8.20 -10.31 -15.41
C ALA A 39 7.85 -8.94 -14.81
N GLU A 40 8.85 -8.14 -14.45
CA GLU A 40 8.67 -6.79 -13.92
C GLU A 40 8.08 -5.84 -14.96
N LEU A 41 8.50 -5.99 -16.22
CA LEU A 41 8.02 -5.18 -17.32
C LEU A 41 6.57 -5.46 -17.73
N ARG A 42 6.00 -6.62 -17.34
CA ARG A 42 4.61 -6.98 -17.65
C ARG A 42 3.57 -6.03 -17.07
N THR A 43 3.91 -5.31 -16.00
CA THR A 43 3.01 -4.32 -15.38
C THR A 43 2.74 -3.13 -16.29
N TYR A 44 3.66 -2.81 -17.20
CA TYR A 44 3.57 -1.69 -18.14
C TYR A 44 2.78 -2.01 -19.41
N LEU A 45 2.39 -3.28 -19.62
CA LEU A 45 1.53 -3.66 -20.74
C LEU A 45 0.12 -3.12 -20.56
N GLN A 46 -0.34 -2.33 -21.52
CA GLN A 46 -1.70 -1.77 -21.56
C GLN A 46 -2.75 -2.81 -21.94
N GLN A 47 -2.32 -3.89 -22.61
CA GLN A 47 -3.18 -5.00 -22.97
C GLN A 47 -2.55 -6.32 -22.55
N LYS A 48 -3.26 -7.05 -21.69
CA LYS A 48 -2.83 -8.36 -21.19
C LYS A 48 -3.75 -9.44 -21.78
N PRO A 49 -3.22 -10.61 -22.20
CA PRO A 49 -4.04 -11.70 -22.66
C PRO A 49 -4.91 -12.26 -21.53
N ASN A 50 -5.94 -13.00 -21.88
CA ASN A 50 -6.80 -13.70 -20.93
C ASN A 50 -6.00 -14.58 -19.97
N THR A 51 -6.47 -14.68 -18.74
CA THR A 51 -5.82 -15.40 -17.64
C THR A 51 -5.58 -16.87 -17.98
N GLU A 52 -4.34 -17.33 -17.78
CA GLU A 52 -3.91 -18.71 -17.98
C GLU A 52 -3.74 -19.41 -16.63
N ILE A 53 -4.33 -20.61 -16.52
CA ILE A 53 -4.10 -21.53 -15.40
C ILE A 53 -3.07 -22.56 -15.87
N LEU A 54 -2.07 -22.85 -15.03
CA LEU A 54 -0.93 -23.73 -15.34
C LEU A 54 -0.15 -23.32 -16.61
N GLY A 55 -0.22 -22.01 -17.01
CA GLY A 55 0.56 -21.46 -18.12
C GLY A 55 0.06 -21.79 -19.54
N PHE A 56 -1.04 -22.52 -19.68
CA PHE A 56 -1.60 -22.86 -21.00
C PHE A 56 -3.13 -22.91 -21.06
N TRP A 57 -3.81 -23.00 -19.93
CA TRP A 57 -5.25 -23.25 -19.88
C TRP A 57 -6.04 -21.98 -19.60
N LYS A 58 -6.76 -21.45 -20.59
CA LYS A 58 -7.64 -20.29 -20.47
C LYS A 58 -9.06 -20.72 -20.05
N LEU A 59 -9.16 -21.26 -18.82
CA LEU A 59 -10.41 -21.83 -18.32
C LEU A 59 -11.56 -20.81 -18.28
N GLN A 60 -11.28 -19.60 -17.75
CA GLN A 60 -12.30 -18.54 -17.63
C GLN A 60 -12.79 -18.06 -19.00
N LEU A 61 -11.90 -17.92 -20.00
CA LEU A 61 -12.27 -17.65 -21.38
C LEU A 61 -13.10 -18.80 -21.97
N GLY A 62 -12.74 -20.04 -21.65
CA GLY A 62 -13.52 -21.23 -22.04
C GLY A 62 -14.94 -21.18 -21.50
N ILE A 63 -15.12 -20.86 -20.21
CA ILE A 63 -16.43 -20.71 -19.57
C ILE A 63 -17.22 -19.58 -20.24
N TYR A 64 -16.63 -18.43 -20.51
CA TYR A 64 -17.28 -17.34 -21.23
C TYR A 64 -17.79 -17.77 -22.61
N ASN A 65 -16.99 -18.52 -23.35
CA ASN A 65 -17.32 -19.02 -24.70
C ASN A 65 -18.39 -20.13 -24.72
N THR A 66 -18.75 -20.72 -23.55
CA THR A 66 -19.91 -21.61 -23.45
C THR A 66 -21.23 -20.85 -23.53
N ALA A 67 -21.20 -19.54 -23.20
CA ALA A 67 -22.40 -18.71 -23.34
C ALA A 67 -22.96 -18.72 -24.78
N SER A 68 -24.27 -18.78 -24.90
CA SER A 68 -24.95 -18.55 -26.18
C SER A 68 -24.81 -17.09 -26.61
N LEU A 69 -24.91 -16.80 -27.90
CA LEU A 69 -25.05 -15.44 -28.42
C LEU A 69 -26.32 -14.77 -27.91
N ASP A 70 -27.34 -15.54 -27.53
CA ASP A 70 -28.53 -15.05 -26.84
C ASP A 70 -28.19 -14.67 -25.38
N THR A 71 -28.19 -13.36 -25.12
CA THR A 71 -27.86 -12.77 -23.83
C THR A 71 -28.97 -12.87 -22.79
N THR A 72 -30.18 -13.28 -23.18
CA THR A 72 -31.36 -13.35 -22.32
C THR A 72 -31.38 -14.59 -21.43
N LYS A 73 -30.76 -15.68 -21.88
CA LYS A 73 -30.73 -16.96 -21.16
C LYS A 73 -29.94 -16.86 -19.85
N TRP A 74 -30.51 -17.37 -18.77
CA TRP A 74 -29.89 -17.40 -17.44
C TRP A 74 -28.50 -18.08 -17.43
N THR A 75 -28.35 -19.18 -18.15
CA THR A 75 -27.08 -19.92 -18.28
C THR A 75 -26.00 -19.06 -18.96
N SER A 76 -26.39 -18.30 -20.01
CA SER A 76 -25.47 -17.38 -20.70
C SER A 76 -25.06 -16.21 -19.82
N LYS A 77 -25.98 -15.64 -19.01
CA LYS A 77 -25.67 -14.59 -18.04
C LYS A 77 -24.66 -15.07 -17.01
N ASN A 78 -24.85 -16.26 -16.45
CA ASN A 78 -23.92 -16.81 -15.44
C ASN A 78 -22.57 -17.18 -16.04
N ALA A 79 -22.52 -17.78 -17.23
CA ALA A 79 -21.25 -18.07 -17.90
C ALA A 79 -20.46 -16.82 -18.23
N ARG A 80 -21.11 -15.70 -18.58
CA ARG A 80 -20.45 -14.39 -18.77
C ARG A 80 -20.02 -13.72 -17.47
N LYS A 81 -20.74 -13.93 -16.38
CA LYS A 81 -20.42 -13.38 -15.07
C LYS A 81 -19.21 -14.07 -14.42
N VAL A 82 -19.10 -15.40 -14.62
CA VAL A 82 -18.01 -16.21 -14.06
C VAL A 82 -16.81 -16.28 -15.00
N GLY A 83 -17.06 -16.26 -16.32
CA GLY A 83 -16.02 -16.31 -17.35
C GLY A 83 -15.38 -14.94 -17.61
N GLU A 84 -14.23 -14.96 -18.25
CA GLU A 84 -13.49 -13.79 -18.71
C GLU A 84 -13.78 -13.55 -20.21
N ALA A 85 -14.16 -12.32 -20.58
CA ALA A 85 -14.40 -11.95 -21.97
C ALA A 85 -13.13 -12.07 -22.81
N PRO A 86 -13.22 -12.41 -24.12
CA PRO A 86 -12.04 -12.47 -24.98
C PRO A 86 -11.37 -11.10 -25.09
N VAL A 87 -10.07 -11.06 -24.87
CA VAL A 87 -9.27 -9.85 -25.07
C VAL A 87 -8.96 -9.71 -26.55
N ILE A 88 -9.53 -8.70 -27.19
CA ILE A 88 -9.35 -8.43 -28.61
C ILE A 88 -8.05 -7.64 -28.81
N PHE A 89 -7.21 -8.08 -29.73
CA PHE A 89 -5.98 -7.40 -30.05
C PHE A 89 -6.23 -5.99 -30.60
N SER A 90 -5.54 -5.02 -30.04
CA SER A 90 -5.52 -3.62 -30.49
C SER A 90 -4.09 -3.19 -30.80
N SER A 91 -3.85 -2.77 -32.02
CA SER A 91 -2.54 -2.23 -32.44
C SER A 91 -2.21 -0.93 -31.71
N GLU A 92 -3.22 -0.11 -31.41
CA GLU A 92 -3.04 1.13 -30.64
C GLU A 92 -2.54 0.84 -29.21
N LEU A 93 -3.19 -0.12 -28.51
CA LEU A 93 -2.76 -0.52 -27.15
C LEU A 93 -1.39 -1.19 -27.15
N ALA A 94 -1.05 -1.92 -28.22
CA ALA A 94 0.28 -2.47 -28.40
C ALA A 94 1.34 -1.35 -28.57
N GLY A 95 1.06 -0.33 -29.38
CA GLY A 95 1.93 0.83 -29.53
C GLY A 95 2.07 1.66 -28.24
N ARG A 96 0.99 1.81 -27.46
CA ARG A 96 1.06 2.42 -26.13
C ARG A 96 1.93 1.60 -25.18
N SER A 97 1.82 0.26 -25.20
CA SER A 97 2.67 -0.62 -24.40
C SER A 97 4.14 -0.50 -24.77
N THR A 98 4.46 -0.39 -26.07
CA THR A 98 5.84 -0.16 -26.54
C THR A 98 6.44 1.10 -25.93
N LYS A 99 5.70 2.22 -25.96
CA LYS A 99 6.14 3.49 -25.35
C LYS A 99 6.31 3.37 -23.82
N GLN A 100 5.37 2.70 -23.15
CA GLN A 100 5.45 2.51 -21.70
C GLN A 100 6.64 1.63 -21.30
N LEU A 101 6.93 0.58 -22.06
CA LEU A 101 8.11 -0.25 -21.85
C LEU A 101 9.40 0.55 -22.05
N GLN A 102 9.48 1.37 -23.10
CA GLN A 102 10.64 2.25 -23.33
C GLN A 102 10.85 3.24 -22.18
N LEU A 103 9.78 3.91 -21.73
CA LEU A 103 9.83 4.82 -20.58
C LEU A 103 10.26 4.09 -19.30
N ALA A 104 9.74 2.88 -19.07
CA ALA A 104 10.14 2.07 -17.93
C ALA A 104 11.62 1.71 -17.94
N MET A 105 12.21 1.49 -19.10
CA MET A 105 13.65 1.28 -19.26
C MET A 105 14.44 2.56 -19.03
N GLN A 106 13.98 3.69 -19.57
CA GLN A 106 14.60 5.00 -19.37
C GLN A 106 14.62 5.42 -17.90
N ASN A 107 13.52 5.18 -17.17
CA ASN A 107 13.43 5.43 -15.73
C ASN A 107 14.44 4.60 -14.91
N ARG A 108 14.93 3.50 -15.46
CA ARG A 108 15.97 2.65 -14.87
C ARG A 108 17.37 2.97 -15.38
N GLY A 109 17.54 4.09 -16.11
CA GLY A 109 18.83 4.54 -16.62
C GLY A 109 19.22 3.99 -18.00
N TYR A 110 18.37 3.19 -18.64
CA TYR A 110 18.62 2.71 -20.00
C TYR A 110 18.07 3.73 -21.02
N PHE A 111 18.70 4.92 -21.11
CA PHE A 111 18.17 6.02 -21.91
C PHE A 111 18.11 5.74 -23.41
N ASN A 112 18.99 4.86 -23.90
CA ASN A 112 19.04 4.46 -25.30
C ASN A 112 18.19 3.22 -25.59
N ALA A 113 17.40 2.72 -24.60
CA ALA A 113 16.59 1.54 -24.79
C ALA A 113 15.60 1.72 -25.94
N SER A 114 15.48 0.68 -26.75
CA SER A 114 14.48 0.58 -27.82
C SER A 114 13.58 -0.63 -27.62
N VAL A 115 12.34 -0.51 -28.08
CA VAL A 115 11.36 -1.59 -28.00
C VAL A 115 10.70 -1.79 -29.34
N ASP A 116 10.94 -2.97 -29.92
CA ASP A 116 10.32 -3.40 -31.16
C ASP A 116 9.26 -4.47 -30.91
N THR A 117 8.37 -4.68 -31.87
CA THR A 117 7.31 -5.68 -31.75
C THR A 117 7.33 -6.66 -32.92
N SER A 118 7.19 -7.93 -32.59
CA SER A 118 6.90 -8.97 -33.57
C SER A 118 5.56 -9.63 -33.28
N MET A 119 4.81 -9.93 -34.34
CA MET A 119 3.46 -10.46 -34.25
C MET A 119 3.30 -11.68 -35.14
N VAL A 120 2.78 -12.77 -34.56
CA VAL A 120 2.42 -13.97 -35.29
C VAL A 120 0.91 -14.17 -35.22
N ILE A 121 0.25 -14.14 -36.40
CA ILE A 121 -1.17 -14.37 -36.50
C ILE A 121 -1.40 -15.80 -37.00
N LYS A 122 -2.09 -16.59 -36.21
CA LYS A 122 -2.50 -17.94 -36.60
C LYS A 122 -3.92 -18.21 -36.08
N ASP A 123 -4.80 -18.63 -36.96
CA ASP A 123 -6.13 -19.11 -36.60
C ASP A 123 -6.91 -18.08 -35.74
N ARG A 124 -6.98 -16.81 -36.21
CA ARG A 124 -7.62 -15.67 -35.53
C ARG A 124 -7.06 -15.38 -34.13
N LYS A 125 -5.83 -15.81 -33.82
CA LYS A 125 -5.11 -15.53 -32.59
C LYS A 125 -3.84 -14.77 -32.90
N VAL A 126 -3.54 -13.76 -32.08
CA VAL A 126 -2.31 -12.98 -32.13
C VAL A 126 -1.41 -13.38 -30.97
N ASN A 127 -0.18 -13.78 -31.29
CA ASN A 127 0.90 -13.87 -30.34
C ASN A 127 1.82 -12.66 -30.58
N LEU A 128 1.81 -11.72 -29.65
CA LEU A 128 2.63 -10.51 -29.69
C LEU A 128 3.87 -10.72 -28.83
N THR A 129 5.02 -10.31 -29.33
CA THR A 129 6.28 -10.28 -28.58
C THR A 129 6.88 -8.90 -28.67
N TYR A 130 7.18 -8.32 -27.51
CA TYR A 130 7.93 -7.08 -27.37
C TYR A 130 9.40 -7.44 -27.19
N HIS A 131 10.26 -6.97 -28.08
CA HIS A 131 11.71 -7.12 -28.04
C HIS A 131 12.29 -5.86 -27.44
N VAL A 132 12.83 -5.97 -26.25
CA VAL A 132 13.43 -4.87 -25.49
C VAL A 132 14.94 -4.97 -25.60
N THR A 133 15.54 -4.01 -26.26
CA THR A 133 17.00 -3.82 -26.31
C THR A 133 17.36 -2.72 -25.33
N ALA A 134 18.03 -3.07 -24.25
CA ALA A 134 18.32 -2.17 -23.13
C ALA A 134 19.52 -1.26 -23.39
N GLU A 135 20.54 -1.76 -24.06
CA GLU A 135 21.89 -1.18 -24.14
C GLU A 135 22.55 -1.03 -22.75
N THR A 136 23.62 -0.26 -22.67
CA THR A 136 24.33 -0.01 -21.41
C THR A 136 23.59 1.08 -20.62
N PRO A 137 23.31 0.88 -19.34
CA PRO A 137 22.66 1.89 -18.50
C PRO A 137 23.60 3.06 -18.21
N TYR A 138 23.01 4.21 -17.92
CA TYR A 138 23.74 5.38 -17.47
C TYR A 138 24.01 5.28 -15.96
N THR A 139 25.19 5.74 -15.54
CA THR A 139 25.60 5.83 -14.13
C THR A 139 25.71 7.28 -13.69
N ILE A 140 25.42 7.52 -12.41
CA ILE A 140 25.56 8.85 -11.80
C ILE A 140 27.04 9.16 -11.65
N ARG A 141 27.50 10.26 -12.29
CA ARG A 141 28.88 10.71 -12.18
C ARG A 141 29.07 11.61 -10.97
N HIS A 142 28.24 12.66 -10.88
CA HIS A 142 28.26 13.61 -9.78
C HIS A 142 26.84 13.86 -9.26
N TYR A 143 26.76 14.01 -7.94
CA TYR A 143 25.53 14.42 -7.27
C TYR A 143 25.74 15.78 -6.63
N HIS A 144 25.08 16.78 -7.15
CA HIS A 144 25.16 18.17 -6.71
C HIS A 144 23.92 18.56 -5.93
N VAL A 145 24.12 19.29 -4.84
CA VAL A 145 23.06 19.88 -4.03
C VAL A 145 23.06 21.38 -4.23
N ASN A 146 21.95 21.97 -4.63
CA ASN A 146 21.82 23.40 -4.92
C ASN A 146 20.56 23.98 -4.25
N PHE A 147 20.68 24.33 -2.98
CA PHE A 147 19.65 25.01 -2.23
C PHE A 147 20.18 26.30 -1.60
N ALA A 148 19.38 27.37 -1.64
CA ALA A 148 19.70 28.63 -0.96
C ALA A 148 19.46 28.57 0.55
N ASN A 149 18.52 27.71 0.99
CA ASN A 149 18.24 27.51 2.41
C ASN A 149 19.30 26.59 3.03
N THR A 150 19.92 27.03 4.14
CA THR A 150 21.04 26.33 4.81
C THR A 150 20.62 24.97 5.37
N ASP A 151 19.45 24.90 6.04
CA ASP A 151 19.00 23.66 6.67
C ASP A 151 18.70 22.60 5.62
N LEU A 152 18.05 23.00 4.53
CA LEU A 152 17.76 22.12 3.40
C LEU A 152 19.05 21.66 2.68
N GLN A 153 20.02 22.59 2.54
CA GLN A 153 21.32 22.26 1.97
C GLN A 153 22.05 21.22 2.82
N ASP A 154 22.11 21.41 4.14
CA ASP A 154 22.80 20.52 5.07
C ASP A 154 22.12 19.12 5.14
N ILE A 155 20.80 19.07 5.15
CA ILE A 155 20.03 17.82 5.12
C ILE A 155 20.29 17.06 3.84
N ALA A 156 20.27 17.74 2.69
CA ALA A 156 20.46 17.11 1.39
C ALA A 156 21.92 16.69 1.16
N GLN A 157 22.89 17.45 1.66
CA GLN A 157 24.32 17.13 1.57
C GLN A 157 24.78 16.01 2.50
N ASN A 158 23.96 15.57 3.45
CA ASN A 158 24.34 14.53 4.39
C ASN A 158 24.55 13.18 3.67
N SER A 159 25.77 12.94 3.25
CA SER A 159 26.17 11.77 2.47
C SER A 159 25.92 10.42 3.18
N ARG A 160 25.81 10.42 4.52
CA ARG A 160 25.50 9.20 5.30
C ARG A 160 24.04 8.79 5.21
N LEU A 161 23.16 9.75 4.97
CA LEU A 161 21.71 9.53 4.85
C LEU A 161 21.24 9.52 3.40
N SER A 162 21.99 10.13 2.47
CA SER A 162 21.64 10.17 1.05
C SER A 162 21.59 8.78 0.45
N LEU A 163 20.53 8.53 -0.29
CA LEU A 163 20.33 7.29 -1.05
C LEU A 163 21.09 7.31 -2.39
N ILE A 164 21.54 8.48 -2.82
CA ILE A 164 22.24 8.68 -4.09
C ILE A 164 23.74 8.69 -3.84
N GLN A 165 24.47 7.83 -4.57
CA GLN A 165 25.93 7.77 -4.53
C GLN A 165 26.48 7.82 -5.94
N GLU A 166 27.67 8.44 -6.11
CA GLU A 166 28.39 8.45 -7.36
C GLU A 166 28.78 7.04 -7.80
N GLY A 167 28.68 6.75 -9.07
CA GLY A 167 28.90 5.41 -9.66
C GLY A 167 27.68 4.50 -9.67
N MET A 168 26.60 4.83 -8.95
CA MET A 168 25.35 4.05 -9.01
C MET A 168 24.67 4.22 -10.37
N GLN A 169 23.92 3.20 -10.78
CA GLN A 169 23.05 3.29 -11.96
C GLN A 169 21.95 4.33 -11.71
N PHE A 170 21.69 5.15 -12.72
CA PHE A 170 20.56 6.09 -12.69
C PHE A 170 19.24 5.32 -12.53
N ASN A 171 18.42 5.77 -11.59
CA ASN A 171 17.10 5.20 -11.35
C ASN A 171 16.17 6.29 -10.82
N THR A 172 15.08 6.54 -11.52
CA THR A 172 14.08 7.56 -11.13
C THR A 172 13.40 7.24 -9.80
N ASP A 173 13.19 5.95 -9.48
CA ASP A 173 12.60 5.55 -8.20
C ASP A 173 13.54 5.91 -7.03
N LEU A 174 14.85 5.75 -7.22
CA LEU A 174 15.86 6.14 -6.22
C LEU A 174 15.86 7.67 -6.02
N LEU A 175 15.76 8.44 -7.10
CA LEU A 175 15.64 9.90 -7.02
C LEU A 175 14.35 10.31 -6.26
N ASN A 176 13.23 9.65 -6.52
CA ASN A 176 11.99 9.91 -5.82
C ASN A 176 12.09 9.57 -4.32
N GLN A 177 12.73 8.47 -3.96
CA GLN A 177 12.97 8.11 -2.56
C GLN A 177 13.88 9.14 -1.86
N GLU A 178 14.91 9.62 -2.53
CA GLU A 178 15.79 10.68 -1.99
C GLU A 178 15.02 11.99 -1.76
N ARG A 179 14.15 12.37 -2.69
CA ARG A 179 13.26 13.51 -2.56
C ARG A 179 12.34 13.40 -1.34
N GLN A 180 11.76 12.20 -1.13
CA GLN A 180 10.95 11.89 0.05
C GLN A 180 11.76 11.95 1.33
N ARG A 181 13.00 11.41 1.32
CA ARG A 181 13.90 11.46 2.48
C ARG A 181 14.20 12.90 2.89
N VAL A 182 14.60 13.74 1.93
CA VAL A 182 14.93 15.14 2.22
C VAL A 182 13.71 15.88 2.76
N ALA A 183 12.53 15.70 2.14
CA ALA A 183 11.31 16.34 2.60
C ALA A 183 10.88 15.84 4.00
N SER A 184 11.00 14.54 4.27
CA SER A 184 10.69 13.99 5.58
C SER A 184 11.63 14.52 6.67
N GLU A 185 12.94 14.63 6.39
CA GLU A 185 13.89 15.22 7.35
C GLU A 185 13.58 16.70 7.61
N MET A 186 13.16 17.48 6.60
CA MET A 186 12.70 18.86 6.82
C MET A 186 11.48 18.90 7.77
N ARG A 187 10.49 18.00 7.53
CA ARG A 187 9.32 17.91 8.42
C ARG A 187 9.64 17.38 9.82
N ARG A 188 10.65 16.52 9.95
CA ARG A 188 11.16 16.09 11.27
C ARG A 188 11.85 17.22 12.04
N ASN A 189 12.35 18.22 11.31
CA ASN A 189 12.98 19.42 11.89
C ASN A 189 12.02 20.62 12.01
N GLY A 190 10.70 20.39 11.99
CA GLY A 190 9.72 21.43 12.28
C GLY A 190 9.04 22.08 11.08
N CYS A 191 9.50 21.85 9.85
CA CYS A 191 8.96 22.49 8.65
C CYS A 191 7.67 21.82 8.19
N TYR A 192 6.54 22.10 8.83
CA TYR A 192 5.25 21.43 8.61
C TYR A 192 4.78 21.46 7.16
N TYR A 193 4.94 22.58 6.46
CA TYR A 193 4.45 22.75 5.08
C TYR A 193 5.44 22.29 4.00
N PHE A 194 6.61 21.79 4.39
CA PHE A 194 7.58 21.34 3.41
C PHE A 194 7.19 19.99 2.82
N ASP A 195 7.10 19.91 1.47
CA ASP A 195 6.71 18.70 0.78
C ASP A 195 7.72 18.29 -0.29
N GLN A 196 7.75 17.00 -0.63
CA GLN A 196 8.62 16.44 -1.67
C GLN A 196 8.39 17.08 -3.05
N ASP A 197 7.18 17.57 -3.33
CA ASP A 197 6.83 18.18 -4.62
C ASP A 197 7.46 19.57 -4.80
N LEU A 198 8.04 20.13 -3.75
CA LEU A 198 8.87 21.35 -3.81
C LEU A 198 10.27 21.08 -4.37
N ILE A 199 10.69 19.81 -4.43
CA ILE A 199 12.03 19.39 -4.84
C ILE A 199 11.97 18.82 -6.27
N LYS A 200 12.94 19.18 -7.11
CA LYS A 200 13.19 18.55 -8.41
C LYS A 200 14.62 18.05 -8.53
N PHE A 201 14.82 17.14 -9.48
CA PHE A 201 16.14 16.78 -9.96
C PHE A 201 16.34 17.28 -11.39
N GLU A 202 17.49 17.85 -11.64
CA GLU A 202 17.98 18.16 -12.97
C GLU A 202 19.06 17.15 -13.34
N ALA A 203 18.93 16.52 -14.50
CA ALA A 203 19.85 15.50 -14.99
C ALA A 203 20.54 15.96 -16.28
N ASP A 204 21.86 16.08 -16.25
CA ASP A 204 22.67 16.41 -17.42
C ASP A 204 23.41 15.17 -17.93
N SER A 205 22.97 14.64 -19.08
CA SER A 205 23.57 13.49 -19.77
C SER A 205 24.43 13.89 -20.95
N THR A 206 24.65 15.19 -21.19
CA THR A 206 25.34 15.69 -22.38
C THR A 206 26.87 15.45 -22.42
N ARG A 207 27.43 15.08 -21.25
CA ARG A 207 28.88 14.87 -21.08
C ARG A 207 29.44 13.61 -21.75
N GLY A 208 28.56 12.71 -22.24
CA GLY A 208 28.96 11.46 -22.89
C GLY A 208 29.34 10.33 -21.90
N ASN A 209 29.93 9.25 -22.41
CA ASN A 209 30.37 8.07 -21.66
C ASN A 209 29.25 7.34 -20.87
N LYS A 210 27.99 7.54 -21.26
CA LYS A 210 26.83 6.97 -20.54
C LYS A 210 26.84 7.31 -19.05
N GLN A 211 27.19 8.56 -18.75
CA GLN A 211 27.18 9.13 -17.42
C GLN A 211 26.22 10.32 -17.35
N VAL A 212 25.70 10.58 -16.13
CA VAL A 212 24.76 11.67 -15.87
C VAL A 212 25.18 12.41 -14.60
N ASP A 213 25.18 13.73 -14.64
CA ASP A 213 25.30 14.58 -13.47
C ASP A 213 23.89 14.90 -12.97
N ILE A 214 23.67 14.73 -11.68
CA ILE A 214 22.36 14.96 -11.04
C ILE A 214 22.48 16.14 -10.10
N THR A 215 21.57 17.10 -10.25
CA THR A 215 21.46 18.24 -9.32
C THR A 215 20.10 18.21 -8.65
N ILE A 216 20.06 18.16 -7.32
CA ILE A 216 18.83 18.35 -6.52
C ILE A 216 18.66 19.85 -6.25
N CYS A 217 17.47 20.38 -6.51
CA CYS A 217 17.12 21.79 -6.30
C CYS A 217 15.63 21.98 -6.06
N LEU A 218 15.23 23.19 -5.71
CA LEU A 218 13.80 23.54 -5.60
C LEU A 218 13.17 23.65 -6.98
N GLN A 219 11.86 23.41 -7.03
CA GLN A 219 11.04 23.65 -8.21
C GLN A 219 11.04 25.14 -8.59
N ASP A 220 10.98 25.44 -9.87
CA ASP A 220 11.03 26.82 -10.37
C ASP A 220 9.88 27.69 -9.86
N PHE A 221 8.71 27.09 -9.66
CA PHE A 221 7.54 27.80 -9.13
C PHE A 221 7.76 28.33 -7.71
N VAL A 222 8.60 27.66 -6.90
CA VAL A 222 8.92 28.12 -5.52
C VAL A 222 9.58 29.52 -5.59
N ASN A 223 10.42 29.77 -6.60
CA ASN A 223 11.07 31.06 -6.78
C ASN A 223 10.08 32.17 -7.22
N THR A 224 8.89 31.80 -7.68
CA THR A 224 7.82 32.75 -8.07
C THR A 224 6.81 33.03 -6.95
N MET A 225 6.90 32.30 -5.83
CA MET A 225 6.09 32.55 -4.64
C MET A 225 6.45 33.89 -3.98
N SER A 226 5.53 34.48 -3.25
CA SER A 226 5.80 35.62 -2.38
C SER A 226 6.82 35.25 -1.28
N VAL A 227 7.48 36.26 -0.75
CA VAL A 227 8.45 36.05 0.36
C VAL A 227 7.80 35.36 1.56
N GLU A 228 6.54 35.74 1.88
CA GLU A 228 5.78 35.16 3.00
C GLU A 228 5.46 33.67 2.76
N GLU A 229 5.07 33.29 1.55
CA GLU A 229 4.83 31.90 1.18
C GLU A 229 6.12 31.08 1.25
N GLN A 230 7.24 31.60 0.74
CA GLN A 230 8.53 30.92 0.85
C GLN A 230 8.97 30.75 2.31
N GLU A 231 8.85 31.80 3.13
CA GLU A 231 9.14 31.71 4.57
C GLU A 231 8.27 30.67 5.27
N GLN A 232 7.01 30.53 4.90
CA GLN A 232 6.10 29.55 5.46
C GLN A 232 6.59 28.10 5.23
N LEU A 233 7.18 27.80 4.07
CA LEU A 233 7.70 26.47 3.75
C LEU A 233 8.84 26.03 4.67
N PHE A 234 9.69 26.99 5.07
CA PHE A 234 10.89 26.75 5.90
C PHE A 234 10.70 27.09 7.37
N ARG A 235 9.51 27.57 7.74
CA ARG A 235 9.22 27.96 9.12
C ARG A 235 9.08 26.75 10.02
N HIS A 236 9.69 26.84 11.21
CA HIS A 236 9.55 25.84 12.27
C HIS A 236 8.26 26.08 13.05
N TYR A 237 7.42 25.06 13.10
CA TYR A 237 6.13 25.09 13.78
C TYR A 237 6.22 24.41 15.14
N LYS A 238 5.50 24.94 16.12
CA LYS A 238 5.35 24.38 17.47
C LYS A 238 3.93 23.89 17.67
N ILE A 239 3.77 22.85 18.45
CA ILE A 239 2.46 22.34 18.87
C ILE A 239 1.97 23.16 20.05
N ALA A 240 0.93 23.98 19.87
CA ALA A 240 0.38 24.76 20.97
C ALA A 240 -0.46 23.88 21.89
N HIS A 241 -1.43 23.18 21.34
CA HIS A 241 -2.34 22.31 22.09
C HIS A 241 -2.49 20.96 21.41
N VAL A 242 -2.85 19.94 22.21
CA VAL A 242 -3.19 18.60 21.72
C VAL A 242 -4.58 18.23 22.22
N HIS A 243 -5.49 17.97 21.28
CA HIS A 243 -6.89 17.67 21.51
C HIS A 243 -7.19 16.22 21.14
N PHE A 244 -7.62 15.40 22.09
CA PHE A 244 -8.09 14.04 21.85
C PHE A 244 -9.62 14.03 21.74
N HIS A 245 -10.12 13.59 20.59
CA HIS A 245 -11.54 13.42 20.32
C HIS A 245 -11.84 11.91 20.32
N MET A 246 -12.44 11.40 21.40
CA MET A 246 -12.81 9.99 21.52
C MET A 246 -14.25 9.77 21.05
N ASP A 247 -14.49 8.64 20.39
CA ASP A 247 -15.80 8.21 19.89
C ASP A 247 -16.35 9.06 18.72
N TYR A 248 -15.45 9.57 17.87
CA TYR A 248 -15.83 10.23 16.63
C TYR A 248 -16.28 9.17 15.60
N GLU A 249 -17.56 9.18 15.24
CA GLU A 249 -18.09 8.51 14.06
C GLU A 249 -18.21 9.55 12.94
N ALA A 250 -17.53 9.36 11.82
CA ALA A 250 -17.55 10.30 10.68
C ALA A 250 -18.97 10.55 10.11
N SER A 251 -19.92 9.65 10.39
CA SER A 251 -21.32 9.76 10.00
C SER A 251 -22.24 10.46 11.02
N ARG A 252 -21.76 10.71 12.23
CA ARG A 252 -22.45 11.47 13.28
C ARG A 252 -21.62 12.68 13.65
N VAL A 253 -21.91 13.80 12.99
CA VAL A 253 -21.61 15.11 13.59
C VAL A 253 -22.43 15.14 14.87
N PRO A 254 -21.85 15.31 16.07
CA PRO A 254 -22.64 15.43 17.28
C PRO A 254 -23.50 16.68 17.14
N ASP A 255 -24.79 16.51 16.93
CA ASP A 255 -25.74 17.59 17.13
C ASP A 255 -25.54 18.09 18.56
N GLY A 256 -24.91 19.25 18.78
CA GLY A 256 -24.87 20.08 19.97
C GLY A 256 -25.05 19.46 21.37
N ALA A 257 -25.19 18.15 21.47
CA ALA A 257 -25.42 17.41 22.70
C ALA A 257 -24.12 17.30 23.49
N SER A 258 -24.14 17.71 24.71
CA SER A 258 -23.15 17.77 25.77
C SER A 258 -21.96 16.80 25.60
N LEU A 259 -20.90 17.29 24.92
CA LEU A 259 -19.59 16.59 24.94
C LEU A 259 -18.99 16.75 26.34
N ASN A 260 -18.64 15.63 26.95
CA ASN A 260 -17.81 15.67 28.14
C ASN A 260 -16.42 16.16 27.78
N ARG A 261 -15.85 17.01 28.65
CA ARG A 261 -14.50 17.57 28.47
C ARG A 261 -13.67 17.40 29.73
N SER A 262 -12.41 17.04 29.56
CA SER A 262 -11.42 17.12 30.64
C SER A 262 -10.11 17.71 30.11
N VAL A 263 -9.36 18.37 30.98
CA VAL A 263 -8.03 18.89 30.66
C VAL A 263 -7.05 18.28 31.66
N LYS A 264 -5.92 17.78 31.13
CA LYS A 264 -4.89 17.15 31.94
C LYS A 264 -3.54 17.31 31.26
N ASP A 265 -2.55 17.79 32.03
CA ASP A 265 -1.15 17.92 31.59
C ASP A 265 -0.99 18.69 30.25
N GLY A 266 -1.82 19.71 30.02
CA GLY A 266 -1.85 20.51 28.78
C GLY A 266 -2.61 19.87 27.62
N TYR A 267 -3.15 18.65 27.79
CA TYR A 267 -4.00 18.00 26.80
C TYR A 267 -5.47 18.23 27.08
N THR A 268 -6.26 18.40 26.02
CA THR A 268 -7.73 18.44 26.10
C THR A 268 -8.31 17.13 25.60
N PHE A 269 -9.28 16.57 26.32
CA PHE A 269 -9.98 15.34 25.97
C PHE A 269 -11.47 15.62 25.84
N THR A 270 -12.08 15.16 24.76
CA THR A 270 -13.51 15.26 24.50
C THR A 270 -14.09 13.87 24.18
N TRP A 271 -15.28 13.57 24.67
CA TRP A 271 -15.95 12.29 24.39
C TRP A 271 -17.46 12.44 24.55
N SER A 272 -18.20 11.55 23.88
CA SER A 272 -19.64 11.39 24.02
C SER A 272 -19.96 10.11 24.77
N GLY A 273 -20.90 10.14 25.71
CA GLY A 273 -21.30 8.96 26.49
C GLY A 273 -20.19 8.42 27.40
N ASP A 274 -19.94 7.11 27.33
CA ASP A 274 -18.91 6.44 28.14
C ASP A 274 -17.50 6.68 27.59
N LYS A 275 -16.58 7.09 28.47
CA LYS A 275 -15.19 7.33 28.13
C LYS A 275 -14.50 6.07 27.60
N LEU A 276 -13.93 6.14 26.40
CA LEU A 276 -13.28 5.00 25.75
C LEU A 276 -12.01 4.59 26.49
N LEU A 277 -11.09 5.52 26.69
CA LEU A 277 -9.79 5.27 27.32
C LEU A 277 -9.51 6.30 28.41
N ARG A 278 -8.68 5.91 29.38
CA ARG A 278 -8.15 6.85 30.38
C ARG A 278 -7.17 7.81 29.71
N GLU A 279 -7.13 9.08 30.15
CA GLU A 279 -6.22 10.11 29.62
C GLU A 279 -4.75 9.65 29.68
N LYS A 280 -4.35 9.03 30.80
CA LYS A 280 -2.97 8.51 30.95
C LYS A 280 -2.59 7.50 29.89
N ALA A 281 -3.54 6.67 29.42
CA ALA A 281 -3.27 5.70 28.37
C ALA A 281 -3.04 6.37 27.03
N LEU A 282 -3.80 7.43 26.70
CA LEU A 282 -3.63 8.22 25.49
C LEU A 282 -2.33 9.03 25.49
N ILE A 283 -2.05 9.77 26.58
CA ILE A 283 -0.81 10.57 26.72
C ILE A 283 0.43 9.67 26.58
N ARG A 284 0.41 8.47 27.19
CA ARG A 284 1.52 7.54 27.13
C ARG A 284 1.80 7.03 25.69
N ASN A 285 0.75 6.83 24.91
CA ASN A 285 0.86 6.29 23.54
C ASN A 285 0.96 7.37 22.47
N CYS A 286 0.86 8.65 22.82
CA CYS A 286 1.03 9.77 21.91
C CYS A 286 2.31 10.55 22.24
N PRO A 287 3.37 10.45 21.42
CA PRO A 287 4.61 11.18 21.66
C PRO A 287 4.54 12.66 21.27
N ILE A 288 3.42 13.13 20.71
CA ILE A 288 3.19 14.56 20.40
C ILE A 288 2.82 15.27 21.70
N ARG A 289 3.57 16.33 22.05
CA ARG A 289 3.37 17.07 23.30
C ARG A 289 3.13 18.55 23.05
N PRO A 290 2.26 19.18 23.81
CA PRO A 290 2.15 20.65 23.81
C PRO A 290 3.50 21.30 24.08
N GLY A 291 3.86 22.34 23.33
CA GLY A 291 5.12 23.09 23.43
C GLY A 291 6.29 22.50 22.63
N ASP A 292 6.22 21.26 22.18
CA ASP A 292 7.26 20.67 21.32
C ASP A 292 7.21 21.26 19.90
N GLU A 293 8.33 21.21 19.21
CA GLU A 293 8.36 21.46 17.76
C GLU A 293 7.67 20.33 17.01
N PHE A 294 7.01 20.68 15.90
CA PHE A 294 6.44 19.72 14.98
C PHE A 294 7.52 18.72 14.52
N ASN A 295 7.20 17.45 14.51
CA ASN A 295 8.12 16.41 14.08
C ASN A 295 7.35 15.25 13.46
N GLU A 296 7.57 15.02 12.16
CA GLU A 296 6.89 13.96 11.40
C GLU A 296 7.16 12.56 11.98
N GLY A 297 8.36 12.29 12.49
CA GLY A 297 8.67 11.00 13.12
C GLY A 297 7.84 10.73 14.39
N ARG A 298 7.56 11.79 15.18
CA ARG A 298 6.64 11.66 16.32
C ARG A 298 5.20 11.45 15.87
N LEU A 299 4.79 12.06 14.76
CA LEU A 299 3.48 11.84 14.15
C LEU A 299 3.32 10.39 13.71
N GLU A 300 4.28 9.84 12.97
CA GLU A 300 4.31 8.43 12.54
C GLU A 300 4.24 7.47 13.74
N GLN A 301 5.02 7.78 14.78
CA GLN A 301 5.02 6.99 16.01
C GLN A 301 3.68 7.09 16.76
N ALA A 302 3.03 8.26 16.79
CA ALA A 302 1.71 8.44 17.37
C ALA A 302 0.66 7.59 16.64
N TYR A 303 0.65 7.60 15.30
CA TYR A 303 -0.19 6.72 14.51
C TYR A 303 0.06 5.24 14.81
N SER A 304 1.32 4.83 14.82
CA SER A 304 1.69 3.44 15.11
C SER A 304 1.23 2.99 16.50
N ASN A 305 1.53 3.79 17.53
CA ASN A 305 1.21 3.44 18.91
C ASN A 305 -0.30 3.41 19.17
N LEU A 306 -1.04 4.43 18.68
CA LEU A 306 -2.48 4.54 18.91
C LEU A 306 -3.27 3.47 18.13
N ASN A 307 -2.86 3.13 16.90
CA ASN A 307 -3.49 2.05 16.13
C ASN A 307 -3.27 0.66 16.72
N GLN A 308 -2.24 0.46 17.54
CA GLN A 308 -2.01 -0.80 18.25
C GLN A 308 -2.94 -1.00 19.46
N LEU A 309 -3.63 0.04 19.90
CA LEU A 309 -4.56 -0.05 21.02
C LEU A 309 -5.85 -0.78 20.59
N ALA A 310 -6.10 -1.95 21.16
CA ALA A 310 -7.22 -2.83 20.77
C ALA A 310 -8.62 -2.16 20.77
N PRO A 311 -8.94 -1.17 21.65
CA PRO A 311 -10.20 -0.45 21.63
C PRO A 311 -10.34 0.55 20.49
N ILE A 312 -9.25 0.87 19.78
CA ILE A 312 -9.24 1.86 18.69
C ILE A 312 -9.39 1.16 17.34
N LYS A 313 -10.27 1.66 16.50
CA LYS A 313 -10.50 1.17 15.15
C LYS A 313 -9.78 2.01 14.09
N TYR A 314 -9.86 3.32 14.23
CA TYR A 314 -9.20 4.30 13.35
C TYR A 314 -8.62 5.43 14.17
N VAL A 315 -7.44 5.88 13.74
CA VAL A 315 -6.77 7.09 14.25
C VAL A 315 -6.64 8.05 13.08
N GLU A 316 -7.02 9.29 13.30
CA GLU A 316 -6.77 10.40 12.40
C GLU A 316 -6.12 11.53 13.20
N ILE A 317 -5.03 12.09 12.71
CA ILE A 317 -4.31 13.17 13.37
C ILE A 317 -4.19 14.32 12.38
N ASN A 318 -4.82 15.44 12.73
CA ASN A 318 -4.86 16.65 11.91
C ASN A 318 -4.20 17.80 12.67
N PHE A 319 -3.56 18.70 11.93
CA PHE A 319 -2.98 19.91 12.48
C PHE A 319 -3.69 21.12 11.90
N GLU A 320 -4.07 22.05 12.76
CA GLU A 320 -4.69 23.31 12.41
C GLU A 320 -3.78 24.47 12.81
N PRO A 321 -3.38 25.34 11.85
CA PRO A 321 -2.59 26.53 12.17
C PRO A 321 -3.44 27.53 12.98
N ILE A 322 -2.94 27.93 14.13
CA ILE A 322 -3.61 28.92 15.01
C ILE A 322 -2.88 30.26 15.06
N SER A 323 -1.59 30.25 14.70
CA SER A 323 -0.78 31.46 14.56
C SER A 323 0.27 31.27 13.45
N SER A 324 1.14 32.26 13.27
CA SER A 324 2.17 32.20 12.22
C SER A 324 3.12 30.99 12.34
N ASN A 325 3.32 30.46 13.54
CA ASN A 325 4.26 29.37 13.80
C ASN A 325 3.76 28.33 14.82
N GLU A 326 2.44 28.30 15.09
CA GLU A 326 1.85 27.35 16.03
C GLU A 326 0.73 26.56 15.40
N LEU A 327 0.64 25.28 15.78
CA LEU A 327 -0.32 24.32 15.33
C LEU A 327 -1.09 23.72 16.52
N ASP A 328 -2.40 23.61 16.39
CA ASP A 328 -3.20 22.73 17.23
C ASP A 328 -3.24 21.33 16.61
N CYS A 329 -3.01 20.32 17.45
CA CYS A 329 -3.02 18.91 17.06
C CYS A 329 -4.35 18.28 17.50
N HIS A 330 -5.14 17.80 16.53
CA HIS A 330 -6.40 17.09 16.76
C HIS A 330 -6.22 15.60 16.51
N VAL A 331 -6.26 14.79 17.58
CA VAL A 331 -6.19 13.33 17.54
C VAL A 331 -7.60 12.78 17.63
N ILE A 332 -8.12 12.28 16.52
CA ILE A 332 -9.48 11.76 16.38
C ILE A 332 -9.44 10.24 16.46
N LEU A 333 -10.19 9.66 17.39
CA LEU A 333 -10.19 8.24 17.68
C LEU A 333 -11.57 7.65 17.49
N SER A 334 -11.67 6.61 16.65
CA SER A 334 -12.91 5.84 16.47
C SER A 334 -12.87 4.56 17.30
N ARG A 335 -14.00 4.20 17.92
CA ARG A 335 -14.15 3.01 18.75
C ARG A 335 -14.21 1.72 17.95
N SER A 336 -13.49 0.70 18.39
CA SER A 336 -13.63 -0.68 17.96
C SER A 336 -14.72 -1.38 18.78
N LYS A 337 -15.19 -2.54 18.31
CA LYS A 337 -16.02 -3.44 19.13
C LYS A 337 -15.20 -3.96 20.32
N LEU A 338 -15.62 -3.61 21.53
CA LEU A 338 -14.89 -3.96 22.75
C LEU A 338 -15.03 -5.43 23.14
N ASN A 339 -16.19 -6.02 22.89
CA ASN A 339 -16.48 -7.41 23.22
C ASN A 339 -16.60 -8.23 21.93
N SER A 340 -16.06 -9.44 21.94
CA SER A 340 -16.25 -10.43 20.90
C SER A 340 -16.45 -11.82 21.50
N VAL A 341 -17.37 -12.57 20.88
CA VAL A 341 -17.58 -13.99 21.17
C VAL A 341 -17.27 -14.75 19.87
N SER A 342 -16.49 -15.79 19.97
CA SER A 342 -16.20 -16.72 18.88
C SER A 342 -16.66 -18.13 19.24
N VAL A 343 -17.15 -18.85 18.24
CA VAL A 343 -17.43 -20.27 18.31
C VAL A 343 -16.78 -20.93 17.11
N GLU A 344 -15.99 -21.94 17.36
CA GLU A 344 -15.23 -22.66 16.33
C GLU A 344 -15.63 -24.14 16.39
N VAL A 345 -15.82 -24.75 15.22
CA VAL A 345 -16.04 -26.19 15.08
C VAL A 345 -15.03 -26.70 14.06
N GLU A 346 -14.22 -27.65 14.47
CA GLU A 346 -13.16 -28.24 13.66
C GLU A 346 -13.34 -29.74 13.53
N GLY A 347 -13.18 -30.26 12.31
CA GLY A 347 -12.97 -31.68 12.07
C GLY A 347 -11.47 -31.97 12.03
N THR A 348 -10.98 -32.93 12.79
CA THR A 348 -9.56 -33.32 12.79
C THR A 348 -9.38 -34.73 12.25
N TYR A 349 -8.29 -34.92 11.48
CA TYR A 349 -7.86 -36.23 11.01
C TYR A 349 -6.35 -36.32 11.17
N SER A 350 -5.90 -37.22 12.01
CA SER A 350 -4.48 -37.42 12.27
C SER A 350 -4.17 -38.89 12.45
N ALA A 351 -3.18 -39.38 11.70
CA ALA A 351 -2.68 -40.77 11.77
C ALA A 351 -3.78 -41.86 11.67
N GLY A 352 -4.88 -41.59 10.95
CA GLY A 352 -6.01 -42.51 10.81
C GLY A 352 -7.14 -42.28 11.80
N ASP A 353 -6.96 -41.46 12.82
CA ASP A 353 -7.96 -41.13 13.84
C ASP A 353 -8.79 -39.91 13.37
N TRP A 354 -10.09 -39.98 13.55
CA TRP A 354 -11.04 -38.90 13.27
C TRP A 354 -11.44 -38.21 14.57
N GLY A 355 -11.59 -36.89 14.52
CA GLY A 355 -12.01 -36.15 15.67
C GLY A 355 -12.89 -34.97 15.32
N ILE A 356 -13.62 -34.47 16.33
CA ILE A 356 -14.34 -33.18 16.29
C ILE A 356 -13.89 -32.38 17.49
N ALA A 357 -13.58 -31.11 17.28
CA ALA A 357 -13.32 -30.16 18.34
C ALA A 357 -14.31 -28.99 18.27
N VAL A 358 -14.76 -28.53 19.42
CA VAL A 358 -15.60 -27.34 19.58
C VAL A 358 -14.87 -26.37 20.50
N GLY A 359 -14.67 -25.16 20.05
CA GLY A 359 -14.10 -24.05 20.80
C GLY A 359 -15.13 -22.94 21.02
N ALA A 360 -15.04 -22.28 22.16
CA ALA A 360 -15.76 -21.04 22.44
C ALA A 360 -14.80 -20.06 23.10
N GLY A 361 -14.78 -18.83 22.56
CA GLY A 361 -13.91 -17.76 23.06
C GLY A 361 -14.70 -16.49 23.36
N TYR A 362 -14.30 -15.79 24.42
CA TYR A 362 -14.73 -14.45 24.74
C TYR A 362 -13.52 -13.54 24.89
N ALA A 363 -13.59 -12.37 24.27
CA ALA A 363 -12.56 -11.34 24.45
C ALA A 363 -13.20 -9.99 24.78
N ASN A 364 -12.62 -9.31 25.79
CA ASN A 364 -12.88 -7.91 26.09
C ASN A 364 -11.59 -7.11 25.88
N ARG A 365 -11.62 -6.13 24.99
CA ARG A 365 -10.43 -5.37 24.54
C ARG A 365 -10.15 -4.11 25.34
N ASN A 366 -10.88 -3.88 26.44
CA ASN A 366 -10.72 -2.64 27.22
C ASN A 366 -11.22 -2.82 28.66
N LEU A 367 -10.76 -3.85 29.34
CA LEU A 367 -11.31 -4.29 30.63
C LEU A 367 -11.27 -3.16 31.68
N PHE A 368 -10.14 -2.44 31.76
CA PHE A 368 -9.94 -1.35 32.74
C PHE A 368 -9.80 0.04 32.10
N ARG A 369 -10.22 0.21 30.86
CA ARG A 369 -10.10 1.47 30.08
C ARG A 369 -8.65 1.94 29.85
N GLY A 370 -7.69 1.02 29.89
CA GLY A 370 -6.29 1.26 29.57
C GLY A 370 -5.82 0.46 28.35
N ALA A 371 -6.78 -0.05 27.55
CA ALA A 371 -6.56 -0.95 26.42
C ALA A 371 -6.01 -2.32 26.83
N GLU A 372 -6.33 -2.78 28.03
CA GLU A 372 -6.06 -4.15 28.45
C GLU A 372 -7.03 -5.12 27.77
N GLU A 373 -6.49 -6.19 27.18
CA GLU A 373 -7.26 -7.23 26.54
C GLU A 373 -7.39 -8.44 27.47
N PHE A 374 -8.63 -8.79 27.79
CA PHE A 374 -8.97 -10.01 28.52
C PHE A 374 -9.52 -11.04 27.56
N THR A 375 -9.00 -12.26 27.60
CA THR A 375 -9.48 -13.40 26.80
C THR A 375 -9.82 -14.57 27.71
N LEU A 376 -10.89 -15.26 27.34
CA LEU A 376 -11.32 -16.53 27.99
C LEU A 376 -11.66 -17.48 26.85
N ASP A 377 -10.93 -18.59 26.75
CA ASP A 377 -11.11 -19.59 25.72
C ASP A 377 -11.34 -20.97 26.35
N GLY A 378 -12.32 -21.69 25.82
CA GLY A 378 -12.57 -23.08 26.14
C GLY A 378 -12.62 -23.93 24.90
N ARG A 379 -12.02 -25.10 24.92
CA ARG A 379 -12.05 -26.08 23.83
C ARG A 379 -12.29 -27.46 24.37
N ALA A 380 -13.18 -28.20 23.72
CA ALA A 380 -13.41 -29.62 23.95
C ALA A 380 -13.22 -30.38 22.64
N SER A 381 -12.50 -31.50 22.67
CA SER A 381 -12.30 -32.37 21.53
C SER A 381 -12.69 -33.80 21.84
N TYR A 382 -13.18 -34.48 20.82
CA TYR A 382 -13.54 -35.90 20.86
C TYR A 382 -12.89 -36.59 19.66
N GLU A 383 -12.17 -37.68 19.93
CA GLU A 383 -11.46 -38.45 18.92
C GLU A 383 -11.89 -39.90 18.90
N TRP A 384 -12.15 -40.43 17.69
CA TRP A 384 -12.36 -41.84 17.43
C TRP A 384 -11.03 -42.45 16.93
N ARG A 385 -10.48 -43.40 17.68
CA ARG A 385 -9.24 -44.06 17.34
C ARG A 385 -9.50 -45.37 16.57
N GLN A 386 -8.63 -45.67 15.59
CA GLN A 386 -8.74 -46.90 14.77
C GLN A 386 -8.73 -48.21 15.60
N ASN A 387 -8.11 -48.19 16.76
CA ASN A 387 -8.09 -49.35 17.67
C ASN A 387 -9.35 -49.52 18.53
N GLY A 388 -10.44 -48.81 18.19
CA GLY A 388 -11.70 -48.85 18.94
C GLY A 388 -11.71 -48.00 20.22
N GLY A 389 -10.62 -47.28 20.51
CA GLY A 389 -10.54 -46.36 21.64
C GLY A 389 -11.21 -45.02 21.35
N ARG A 390 -11.55 -44.31 22.41
CA ARG A 390 -12.11 -42.94 22.37
C ARG A 390 -11.28 -42.06 23.27
N ALA A 391 -11.01 -40.83 22.84
CA ALA A 391 -10.36 -39.82 23.68
C ALA A 391 -11.22 -38.57 23.76
N ILE A 392 -11.32 -38.01 24.96
CA ILE A 392 -11.98 -36.73 25.22
C ILE A 392 -10.93 -35.83 25.85
N GLU A 393 -10.73 -34.65 25.29
CA GLU A 393 -9.81 -33.64 25.82
C GLU A 393 -10.54 -32.32 25.99
N GLY A 394 -10.38 -31.69 27.16
CA GLY A 394 -10.89 -30.36 27.46
C GLY A 394 -9.73 -29.42 27.82
N LYS A 395 -9.71 -28.22 27.22
CA LYS A 395 -8.78 -27.16 27.58
C LYS A 395 -9.56 -25.90 27.90
N ALA A 396 -9.13 -25.18 28.94
CA ALA A 396 -9.58 -23.83 29.20
C ALA A 396 -8.36 -22.93 29.41
N SER A 397 -8.39 -21.74 28.85
CA SER A 397 -7.33 -20.73 29.01
C SER A 397 -7.95 -19.38 29.32
N MET A 398 -7.25 -18.62 30.15
CA MET A 398 -7.59 -17.25 30.49
C MET A 398 -6.34 -16.40 30.31
N GLY A 399 -6.45 -15.31 29.57
CA GLY A 399 -5.36 -14.38 29.28
C GLY A 399 -5.72 -12.96 29.67
N LEU A 400 -4.73 -12.22 30.17
CA LEU A 400 -4.80 -10.78 30.35
C LEU A 400 -3.57 -10.16 29.72
N LYS A 401 -3.78 -9.42 28.65
CA LYS A 401 -2.73 -8.72 27.91
C LYS A 401 -2.83 -7.23 28.22
N PHE A 402 -1.74 -6.66 28.67
CA PHE A 402 -1.62 -5.21 28.82
C PHE A 402 -1.07 -4.61 27.53
N SER A 403 -1.61 -3.45 27.10
CA SER A 403 -1.04 -2.73 25.97
C SER A 403 0.37 -2.29 26.37
N ASN A 404 1.39 -2.86 25.74
CA ASN A 404 2.79 -2.54 26.01
C ASN A 404 3.11 -1.14 25.47
N ALA A 405 2.93 -0.14 26.31
CA ALA A 405 3.77 1.05 26.28
C ALA A 405 4.92 0.87 27.29
N LEU A 406 5.57 -0.26 27.23
CA LEU A 406 6.86 -0.53 27.89
C LEU A 406 7.91 -0.71 26.78
N ALA A 407 8.15 0.34 26.02
CA ALA A 407 9.44 0.53 25.37
C ALA A 407 10.01 1.83 25.93
N VAL A 408 11.09 1.66 26.61
CA VAL A 408 11.99 2.62 27.26
C VAL A 408 12.22 3.88 26.40
#